data_e9597736efd71739191982d25d67ab12
#
_entry.id   e9597736efd71739191982d25d67ab12
#
_cell.length_a   1.000
_cell.length_b   1.000
_cell.length_c   1.000
_cell.angle_alpha   90.00
_cell.angle_beta   90.00
_cell.angle_gamma   90.00
#
_symmetry.space_group_name_H-M   'P 1'
#
loop_
_entity.id
_entity.type
_entity.pdbx_description
1 polymer ?
#
loop_
_entity_poly.entity_id
_entity_poly.type
_entity_poly.pdbx_seq_one_letter_code
_entity_poly.pdbx_strand_id
1 'polypeptide(L)'
;MQKRLFTLVVMLTAIFASALAQVTTSGISGKVLSAGDDVIGATVTATHNPSGTVYRAVTNIDGRFSIQGMRVGGPYTVEVSYIGMETKKFENVSLTLGETEDLSCSLSNDSKELEEVVVTGQAGVDATKTGAA
;
A
#
# COMPACT_ATOMS: atom_id res chain seq x y z
N MET A 1 12.17 -43.23 37.95
CA MET A 1 13.08 -42.78 36.89
C MET A 1 12.37 -42.58 35.58
N GLN A 2 11.53 -43.52 35.16
CA GLN A 2 10.81 -43.40 33.89
C GLN A 2 9.88 -42.19 33.84
N LYS A 3 9.26 -41.84 34.95
CA LYS A 3 8.37 -40.68 35.04
C LYS A 3 9.11 -39.36 34.82
N ARG A 4 10.35 -39.26 35.32
CA ARG A 4 11.15 -38.03 35.15
C ARG A 4 11.63 -37.87 33.72
N LEU A 5 11.98 -38.98 33.10
CA LEU A 5 12.37 -38.96 31.70
C LEU A 5 11.22 -38.56 30.81
N PHE A 6 10.03 -39.06 31.07
CA PHE A 6 8.80 -38.74 30.33
C PHE A 6 8.48 -37.27 30.50
N THR A 7 8.60 -36.72 31.70
CA THR A 7 8.36 -35.29 31.95
C THR A 7 9.33 -34.41 31.18
N LEU A 8 10.61 -34.81 31.13
CA LEU A 8 11.62 -34.10 30.36
C LEU A 8 11.34 -34.10 28.86
N VAL A 9 10.90 -35.23 28.33
CA VAL A 9 10.55 -35.34 26.92
C VAL A 9 9.34 -34.46 26.58
N VAL A 10 8.31 -34.45 27.43
CA VAL A 10 7.13 -33.60 27.23
C VAL A 10 7.50 -32.13 27.30
N MET A 11 8.39 -31.74 28.23
CA MET A 11 8.86 -30.36 28.32
C MET A 11 9.65 -29.95 27.09
N LEU A 12 10.48 -30.85 26.58
CA LEU A 12 11.29 -30.57 25.38
C LEU A 12 10.42 -30.40 24.15
N THR A 13 9.37 -31.20 23.99
CA THR A 13 8.45 -31.09 22.87
C THR A 13 7.62 -29.79 22.93
N ALA A 14 7.31 -29.32 24.12
CA ALA A 14 6.58 -28.06 24.29
C ALA A 14 7.38 -26.86 23.83
N ILE A 15 8.70 -26.91 23.98
CA ILE A 15 9.59 -25.83 23.53
C ILE A 15 9.63 -25.76 22.00
N PHE A 16 9.58 -26.89 21.33
CA PHE A 16 9.57 -26.91 19.86
C PHE A 16 8.30 -26.34 19.27
N ALA A 17 7.17 -26.46 19.96
CA ALA A 17 5.89 -25.96 19.45
C ALA A 17 5.85 -24.43 19.36
N SER A 18 6.58 -23.73 20.23
CA SER A 18 6.63 -22.27 20.21
C SER A 18 7.46 -21.72 19.05
N ALA A 19 8.38 -22.51 18.51
CA ALA A 19 9.23 -22.08 17.39
C ALA A 19 8.44 -21.97 16.07
N LEU A 20 7.26 -22.57 15.99
CA LEU A 20 6.43 -22.52 14.78
C LEU A 20 5.63 -21.22 14.67
N ALA A 21 5.68 -20.36 15.68
CA ALA A 21 4.94 -19.10 15.71
C ALA A 21 5.72 -17.92 15.12
N GLN A 22 6.83 -18.17 14.43
CA GLN A 22 7.64 -17.09 13.85
C GLN A 22 6.94 -16.49 12.63
N VAL A 23 6.97 -15.15 12.56
CA VAL A 23 6.39 -14.42 11.43
C VAL A 23 7.31 -14.59 10.23
N THR A 24 6.76 -15.08 9.12
CA THR A 24 7.52 -15.28 7.88
C THR A 24 7.01 -14.39 6.74
N THR A 25 6.15 -13.43 7.05
CA THR A 25 5.55 -12.55 6.07
C THR A 25 5.79 -11.10 6.46
N SER A 26 5.40 -10.20 5.58
CA SER A 26 5.44 -8.77 5.79
C SER A 26 4.11 -8.15 5.39
N GLY A 27 4.02 -6.84 5.46
CA GLY A 27 2.79 -6.16 5.08
C GLY A 27 3.01 -4.69 4.78
N ILE A 28 1.96 -4.06 4.32
CA ILE A 28 1.91 -2.61 4.15
C ILE A 28 0.67 -2.07 4.84
N SER A 29 0.75 -0.84 5.28
CA SER A 29 -0.37 -0.13 5.85
C SER A 29 -0.22 1.35 5.53
N GLY A 30 -1.27 2.11 5.76
CA GLY A 30 -1.17 3.54 5.57
C GLY A 30 -2.52 4.22 5.66
N LYS A 31 -2.48 5.52 5.48
CA LYS A 31 -3.67 6.36 5.51
C LYS A 31 -3.72 7.17 4.21
N VAL A 32 -4.89 7.22 3.60
CA VAL A 32 -5.11 7.94 2.35
C VAL A 32 -5.95 9.17 2.66
N LEU A 33 -5.41 10.33 2.31
CA LEU A 33 -6.07 11.62 2.53
C LEU A 33 -6.29 12.31 1.18
N SER A 34 -7.22 13.25 1.16
CA SER A 34 -7.39 14.19 0.06
C SER A 34 -7.78 15.54 0.64
N ALA A 35 -6.93 16.54 0.42
CA ALA A 35 -7.12 17.89 0.98
C ALA A 35 -7.33 17.86 2.50
N GLY A 36 -6.66 16.94 3.18
CA GLY A 36 -6.74 16.80 4.63
C GLY A 36 -7.86 15.91 5.13
N ASP A 37 -8.74 15.47 4.25
CA ASP A 37 -9.87 14.60 4.63
C ASP A 37 -9.56 13.13 4.33
N ASP A 38 -10.13 12.25 5.15
CA ASP A 38 -9.97 10.81 4.97
C ASP A 38 -10.67 10.34 3.69
N VAL A 39 -9.98 9.53 2.89
CA VAL A 39 -10.57 8.94 1.68
C VAL A 39 -11.07 7.54 2.01
N ILE A 40 -12.38 7.37 1.95
CA ILE A 40 -13.07 6.12 2.24
C ILE A 40 -13.31 5.38 0.93
N GLY A 41 -12.92 4.11 0.87
CA GLY A 41 -13.17 3.30 -0.32
C GLY A 41 -12.13 3.42 -1.41
N ALA A 42 -10.97 4.01 -1.12
CA ALA A 42 -9.86 4.00 -2.07
C ALA A 42 -9.30 2.58 -2.21
N THR A 43 -8.93 2.21 -3.41
CA THR A 43 -8.35 0.90 -3.70
C THR A 43 -6.84 0.97 -3.65
N VAL A 44 -6.25 0.05 -2.89
CA VAL A 44 -4.79 -0.11 -2.82
C VAL A 44 -4.44 -1.43 -3.48
N THR A 45 -3.60 -1.40 -4.49
CA THR A 45 -3.15 -2.59 -5.22
C THR A 45 -1.64 -2.68 -5.12
N ALA A 46 -1.15 -3.77 -4.55
CA ALA A 46 0.29 -4.02 -4.42
C ALA A 46 0.67 -5.22 -5.29
N THR A 47 1.57 -5.02 -6.23
CA THR A 47 2.03 -6.06 -7.14
C THR A 47 3.47 -6.42 -6.82
N HIS A 48 3.71 -7.71 -6.54
CA HIS A 48 5.06 -8.23 -6.40
C HIS A 48 5.62 -8.43 -7.81
N ASN A 49 6.48 -7.52 -8.25
CA ASN A 49 6.91 -7.48 -9.64
C ASN A 49 7.58 -8.77 -10.13
N PRO A 50 8.47 -9.43 -9.34
CA PRO A 50 9.12 -10.65 -9.83
C PRO A 50 8.16 -11.80 -10.07
N SER A 51 7.09 -11.94 -9.28
CA SER A 51 6.15 -13.06 -9.41
C SER A 51 4.82 -12.68 -10.04
N GLY A 52 4.52 -11.37 -10.11
CA GLY A 52 3.22 -10.89 -10.58
C GLY A 52 2.09 -11.08 -9.58
N THR A 53 2.38 -11.49 -8.36
CA THR A 53 1.36 -11.66 -7.32
C THR A 53 0.75 -10.30 -6.95
N VAL A 54 -0.57 -10.24 -6.91
CA VAL A 54 -1.30 -9.00 -6.63
C VAL A 54 -2.04 -9.12 -5.31
N TYR A 55 -1.86 -8.12 -4.45
CA TYR A 55 -2.57 -7.98 -3.17
C TYR A 55 -3.43 -6.72 -3.25
N ARG A 56 -4.62 -6.76 -2.65
CA ARG A 56 -5.55 -5.63 -2.69
C ARG A 56 -6.16 -5.35 -1.35
N ALA A 57 -6.48 -4.08 -1.13
CA ALA A 57 -7.21 -3.62 0.04
C ALA A 57 -8.00 -2.38 -0.32
N VAL A 58 -8.96 -2.04 0.54
CA VAL A 58 -9.80 -0.85 0.38
C VAL A 58 -9.73 -0.08 1.69
N THR A 59 -9.63 1.25 1.61
CA THR A 59 -9.58 2.07 2.81
C THR A 59 -10.91 2.06 3.55
N ASN A 60 -10.81 2.09 4.89
CA ASN A 60 -11.98 2.10 5.78
C ASN A 60 -12.46 3.53 6.04
N ILE A 61 -13.38 3.68 7.00
CA ILE A 61 -13.98 4.98 7.32
C ILE A 61 -12.97 5.99 7.86
N ASP A 62 -11.83 5.52 8.34
CA ASP A 62 -10.74 6.38 8.80
C ASP A 62 -9.71 6.65 7.69
N GLY A 63 -9.98 6.22 6.47
CA GLY A 63 -9.06 6.35 5.35
C GLY A 63 -7.85 5.42 5.44
N ARG A 64 -7.89 4.42 6.30
CA ARG A 64 -6.75 3.53 6.54
C ARG A 64 -6.89 2.23 5.78
N PHE A 65 -5.76 1.70 5.35
CA PHE A 65 -5.69 0.37 4.74
C PHE A 65 -4.59 -0.44 5.39
N SER A 66 -4.71 -1.76 5.29
CA SER A 66 -3.68 -2.69 5.75
C SER A 66 -3.74 -3.96 4.92
N ILE A 67 -2.59 -4.40 4.45
CA ILE A 67 -2.44 -5.68 3.76
C ILE A 67 -1.36 -6.45 4.50
N GLN A 68 -1.73 -7.61 5.04
CA GLN A 68 -0.81 -8.48 5.78
C GLN A 68 -0.59 -9.77 5.00
N GLY A 69 0.39 -10.56 5.42
CA GLY A 69 0.67 -11.83 4.77
C GLY A 69 1.29 -11.69 3.40
N MET A 70 2.01 -10.60 3.16
CA MET A 70 2.65 -10.35 1.88
C MET A 70 4.02 -11.03 1.82
N ARG A 71 4.42 -11.40 0.62
CA ARG A 71 5.73 -11.97 0.37
C ARG A 71 6.82 -10.94 0.66
N VAL A 72 7.85 -11.35 1.41
CA VAL A 72 8.97 -10.46 1.74
C VAL A 72 9.79 -10.13 0.49
N GLY A 73 10.51 -9.03 0.57
CA GLY A 73 11.36 -8.57 -0.52
C GLY A 73 10.61 -7.66 -1.46
N GLY A 74 10.77 -7.90 -2.72
CA GLY A 74 10.20 -7.05 -3.77
C GLY A 74 11.06 -7.14 -5.01
N PRO A 75 11.08 -6.09 -5.84
CA PRO A 75 10.35 -4.83 -5.64
C PRO A 75 8.84 -4.97 -5.85
N TYR A 76 8.10 -4.16 -5.12
CA TYR A 76 6.66 -4.03 -5.28
C TYR A 76 6.31 -2.71 -5.96
N THR A 77 5.23 -2.72 -6.74
CA THR A 77 4.58 -1.50 -7.20
C THR A 77 3.25 -1.39 -6.48
N VAL A 78 3.05 -0.30 -5.76
CA VAL A 78 1.83 -0.09 -5.00
C VAL A 78 1.09 1.10 -5.59
N GLU A 79 -0.18 0.91 -5.94
CA GLU A 79 -1.02 1.95 -6.51
C GLU A 79 -2.21 2.21 -5.60
N VAL A 80 -2.46 3.47 -5.34
CA VAL A 80 -3.62 3.92 -4.56
C VAL A 80 -4.48 4.73 -5.50
N SER A 81 -5.72 4.32 -5.69
CA SER A 81 -6.64 4.96 -6.62
C SER A 81 -8.00 5.19 -6.00
N TYR A 82 -8.64 6.26 -6.42
CA TYR A 82 -10.00 6.59 -6.05
C TYR A 82 -10.67 7.31 -7.21
N ILE A 83 -11.97 7.11 -7.35
CA ILE A 83 -12.71 7.71 -8.47
C ILE A 83 -12.61 9.23 -8.43
N GLY A 84 -12.31 9.85 -9.58
CA GLY A 84 -12.18 11.29 -9.70
C GLY A 84 -10.86 11.85 -9.17
N MET A 85 -9.94 11.00 -8.76
CA MET A 85 -8.65 11.43 -8.23
C MET A 85 -7.50 10.81 -9.01
N GLU A 86 -6.38 11.49 -8.99
CA GLU A 86 -5.17 11.00 -9.65
C GLU A 86 -4.58 9.83 -8.86
N THR A 87 -4.23 8.76 -9.56
CA THR A 87 -3.66 7.57 -8.94
C THR A 87 -2.26 7.87 -8.40
N LYS A 88 -2.03 7.51 -7.13
CA LYS A 88 -0.71 7.62 -6.52
C LYS A 88 0.00 6.29 -6.66
N LYS A 89 1.24 6.33 -7.14
CA LYS A 89 2.04 5.12 -7.37
C LYS A 89 3.32 5.19 -6.57
N PHE A 90 3.62 4.10 -5.88
CA PHE A 90 4.90 3.87 -5.19
C PHE A 90 5.64 2.76 -5.92
N GLU A 91 6.85 3.02 -6.37
CA GLU A 91 7.65 2.02 -7.07
C GLU A 91 8.86 1.62 -6.24
N ASN A 92 9.39 0.44 -6.54
CA ASN A 92 10.58 -0.09 -5.87
C ASN A 92 10.40 -0.23 -4.36
N VAL A 93 9.20 -0.64 -3.93
CA VAL A 93 8.91 -0.86 -2.52
C VAL A 93 9.46 -2.22 -2.11
N SER A 94 10.30 -2.25 -1.09
CA SER A 94 10.86 -3.49 -0.53
C SER A 94 10.27 -3.73 0.84
N LEU A 95 9.87 -4.97 1.10
CA LEU A 95 9.25 -5.35 2.37
C LEU A 95 10.20 -6.20 3.18
N THR A 96 10.32 -5.86 4.46
CA THR A 96 11.19 -6.53 5.41
C THR A 96 10.39 -7.56 6.21
N LEU A 97 10.99 -8.72 6.45
CA LEU A 97 10.37 -9.81 7.18
C LEU A 97 9.90 -9.35 8.56
N GLY A 98 8.64 -9.62 8.87
CA GLY A 98 8.05 -9.30 10.16
C GLY A 98 7.69 -7.84 10.36
N GLU A 99 7.87 -6.99 9.35
CA GLU A 99 7.60 -5.56 9.45
C GLU A 99 6.45 -5.15 8.53
N THR A 100 5.83 -4.02 8.87
CA THR A 100 4.79 -3.43 8.07
C THR A 100 5.29 -2.07 7.57
N GLU A 101 5.35 -1.90 6.27
CA GLU A 101 5.78 -0.66 5.64
C GLU A 101 4.63 0.35 5.62
N ASP A 102 4.89 1.59 6.01
CA ASP A 102 3.89 2.65 6.01
C ASP A 102 3.93 3.40 4.68
N LEU A 103 2.84 3.34 3.94
CA LEU A 103 2.69 4.00 2.64
C LEU A 103 1.56 5.01 2.65
N SER A 104 1.48 5.83 3.67
CA SER A 104 0.47 6.90 3.76
C SER A 104 0.69 7.92 2.65
N CYS A 105 -0.39 8.42 2.08
CA CYS A 105 -0.31 9.35 0.96
C CYS A 105 -1.52 10.28 0.91
N SER A 106 -1.39 11.31 0.08
CA SER A 106 -2.47 12.24 -0.19
C SER A 106 -2.78 12.20 -1.68
N LEU A 107 -4.05 12.03 -2.02
CA LEU A 107 -4.51 12.04 -3.39
C LEU A 107 -4.96 13.45 -3.78
N SER A 108 -4.67 13.83 -5.00
CA SER A 108 -5.16 15.07 -5.57
C SER A 108 -6.25 14.77 -6.61
N ASN A 109 -7.08 15.75 -6.88
CA ASN A 109 -8.08 15.61 -7.92
C ASN A 109 -7.39 15.39 -9.27
N ASP A 110 -8.05 14.64 -10.14
CA ASP A 110 -7.55 14.45 -11.49
C ASP A 110 -7.58 15.81 -12.20
N SER A 111 -6.39 16.38 -12.39
CA SER A 111 -6.24 17.72 -12.92
C SER A 111 -6.20 17.78 -14.44
N LYS A 112 -6.21 16.64 -15.10
CA LYS A 112 -6.11 16.60 -16.57
C LYS A 112 -7.25 17.35 -17.24
N GLU A 113 -8.47 17.14 -16.75
CA GLU A 113 -9.63 17.85 -17.30
C GLU A 113 -9.52 19.34 -17.07
N LEU A 114 -9.07 19.75 -15.88
CA LEU A 114 -8.92 21.14 -15.57
C LEU A 114 -7.82 21.80 -16.41
N GLU A 115 -6.73 21.10 -16.65
CA GLU A 115 -5.66 21.61 -17.50
C GLU A 115 -6.12 21.79 -18.93
N GLU A 116 -6.90 20.86 -19.47
CA GLU A 116 -7.44 20.99 -20.82
C GLU A 116 -8.32 22.23 -20.95
N VAL A 117 -9.13 22.50 -19.97
CA VAL A 117 -10.01 23.67 -19.97
C VAL A 117 -9.22 24.97 -19.88
N VAL A 118 -8.20 24.99 -19.04
CA VAL A 118 -7.39 26.20 -18.81
C VAL A 118 -6.45 26.47 -19.97
N VAL A 119 -5.83 25.45 -20.53
CA VAL A 119 -4.81 25.59 -21.58
C VAL A 119 -5.41 26.10 -22.88
N THR A 120 -6.60 25.76 -23.19
CA THR A 120 -7.24 26.30 -24.38
C THR A 120 -7.47 27.79 -24.28
N GLY A 121 -7.37 28.36 -23.16
CA GLY A 121 -7.25 29.78 -23.00
C GLY A 121 -5.84 30.20 -23.33
N GLN A 122 -4.92 29.29 -23.85
CA GLN A 122 -4.09 29.91 -23.95
C GLN A 122 -3.48 30.10 -24.04
N ALA A 123 -3.65 29.70 -23.97
CA ALA A 123 -3.23 30.26 -24.27
C ALA A 123 -2.92 30.43 -24.37
N GLY A 124 -3.05 30.05 -24.41
CA GLY A 124 -3.01 30.76 -24.71
C GLY A 124 -2.71 30.86 -24.70
N VAL A 125 -2.82 30.69 -24.74
CA VAL A 125 -2.79 31.46 -24.97
C VAL A 125 -2.53 31.65 -25.09
N ASP A 126 -2.50 31.33 -25.08
CA ASP A 126 -2.42 32.10 -25.43
C ASP A 126 -2.27 32.34 -25.56
N ALA A 127 -2.52 32.02 -25.59
CA ALA A 127 -2.69 32.74 -25.86
C ALA A 127 -2.63 32.93 -25.94
N THR A 128 -2.77 32.64 -26.01
CA THR A 128 -2.93 33.35 -26.31
C THR A 128 -2.75 33.55 -26.42
N LYS A 129 -2.92 33.44 -26.55
CA LYS A 129 -3.03 34.11 -26.96
C LYS A 129 -3.02 34.65 -27.01
N THR A 130 -3.24 34.34 -26.96
CA THR A 130 -3.48 35.13 -27.24
C THR A 130 -3.40 35.50 -27.41
N GLY A 131 -3.60 35.43 -27.64
CA GLY A 131 -3.81 36.02 -27.96
C GLY A 131 -3.58 36.18 -27.98
N ALA A 132 -3.68 36.07 -27.98
CA ALA A 132 -3.57 36.48 -28.17
C ALA A 132 -3.37 36.70 -28.20
N ALA A 133 -3.45 36.78 -28.30
CA ALA A 133 -3.36 37.16 -28.51
C ALA A 133 -3.25 37.44 -28.65
#